data_2e397efe846c6bdb4d832356813b0580
#
_entry.id   2e397efe846c6bdb4d832356813b0580
#
_cell.length_a   1.000
_cell.length_b   1.000
_cell.length_c   1.000
_cell.angle_alpha   90.00
_cell.angle_beta   90.00
_cell.angle_gamma   90.00
#
_symmetry.space_group_name_H-M   'P 1'
#
loop_
_entity.id
_entity.type
_entity.pdbx_description
1 polymer ?
#
loop_
_entity_poly.entity_id
_entity_poly.type
_entity_poly.pdbx_seq_one_letter_code
_entity_poly.pdbx_strand_id
1 'polypeptide(L)'
;MNLADISLRLGYSSDAPTLAAMSRDLIEAGLGWQYRAERIRQLLADPNVVTLIASEGERTAGFAALTVGDERAHLMLLAIRPSHQRRGVGRRMARWLLDTAATAGVATVHLELRARNRTAYSFYRAQGFVETLRLEGYYRGRETAIRMMYMLRTPGAVAPAWVPPARGLH
;
A
#
# COMPACT_ATOMS: atom_id res chain seq x y z
N MET A 1 -16.91 15.05 9.88
CA MET A 1 -15.52 14.56 9.96
C MET A 1 -14.75 15.14 8.81
N ASN A 2 -13.70 15.84 9.09
CA ASN A 2 -12.83 16.46 8.10
C ASN A 2 -11.62 15.52 7.86
N LEU A 3 -11.10 15.46 6.64
CA LEU A 3 -9.85 14.73 6.32
C LEU A 3 -8.65 15.24 7.16
N ALA A 4 -8.74 16.48 7.66
CA ALA A 4 -7.76 17.07 8.57
C ALA A 4 -7.65 16.31 9.92
N ASP A 5 -8.69 15.57 10.33
CA ASP A 5 -8.70 14.82 11.60
C ASP A 5 -8.01 13.46 11.48
N ILE A 6 -7.62 13.07 10.25
CA ILE A 6 -6.89 11.83 10.00
C ILE A 6 -5.39 12.08 10.07
N SER A 7 -4.71 11.39 10.97
CA SER A 7 -3.25 11.33 11.04
C SER A 7 -2.71 10.09 10.33
N LEU A 8 -1.50 10.20 9.77
CA LEU A 8 -0.75 9.08 9.21
C LEU A 8 0.49 8.84 10.08
N ARG A 9 0.76 7.58 10.39
CA ARG A 9 1.96 7.16 11.13
C ARG A 9 2.43 5.78 10.68
N LEU A 10 3.66 5.45 11.01
CA LEU A 10 4.15 4.08 10.87
C LEU A 10 3.54 3.17 11.94
N GLY A 11 3.40 1.90 11.62
CA GLY A 11 2.86 0.89 12.53
C GLY A 11 3.86 0.47 13.59
N TYR A 12 3.32 0.08 14.75
CA TYR A 12 4.06 -0.52 15.86
C TYR A 12 3.62 -1.98 16.06
N SER A 13 4.45 -2.78 16.70
CA SER A 13 4.13 -4.17 17.02
C SER A 13 2.79 -4.34 17.75
N SER A 14 2.43 -3.37 18.59
CA SER A 14 1.15 -3.34 19.31
C SER A 14 -0.08 -3.17 18.41
N ASP A 15 0.09 -2.72 17.18
CA ASP A 15 -1.00 -2.58 16.20
C ASP A 15 -1.43 -3.93 15.59
N ALA A 16 -0.59 -4.96 15.68
CA ALA A 16 -0.77 -6.22 14.96
C ALA A 16 -2.14 -6.88 15.15
N PRO A 17 -2.73 -6.97 16.34
CA PRO A 17 -4.07 -7.55 16.50
C PRO A 17 -5.15 -6.79 15.72
N THR A 18 -5.12 -5.47 15.76
CA THR A 18 -6.08 -4.61 15.04
C THR A 18 -5.93 -4.76 13.54
N LEU A 19 -4.70 -4.74 13.02
CA LEU A 19 -4.43 -4.87 11.59
C LEU A 19 -4.79 -6.27 11.08
N ALA A 20 -4.54 -7.31 11.87
CA ALA A 20 -4.91 -8.68 11.53
C ALA A 20 -6.44 -8.84 11.43
N ALA A 21 -7.19 -8.26 12.35
CA ALA A 21 -8.65 -8.27 12.30
C ALA A 21 -9.17 -7.49 11.07
N MET A 22 -8.58 -6.34 10.76
CA MET A 22 -8.94 -5.55 9.58
C MET A 22 -8.62 -6.31 8.28
N SER A 23 -7.48 -7.01 8.20
CA SER A 23 -7.14 -7.84 7.04
C SER A 23 -8.15 -8.97 6.84
N ARG A 24 -8.49 -9.68 7.92
CA ARG A 24 -9.50 -10.75 7.89
C ARG A 24 -10.83 -10.25 7.32
N ASP A 25 -11.31 -9.13 7.81
CA ASP A 25 -12.66 -8.66 7.55
C ASP A 25 -12.78 -7.87 6.24
N LEU A 26 -11.74 -7.13 5.85
CA LEU A 26 -11.79 -6.16 4.74
C LEU A 26 -11.02 -6.62 3.50
N ILE A 27 -10.02 -7.49 3.64
CA ILE A 27 -9.18 -7.94 2.52
C ILE A 27 -9.41 -9.42 2.24
N GLU A 28 -9.30 -10.27 3.26
CA GLU A 28 -9.27 -11.72 3.12
C GLU A 28 -10.65 -12.39 3.26
N ALA A 29 -11.72 -11.62 3.32
CA ALA A 29 -13.07 -12.19 3.44
C ALA A 29 -13.34 -13.22 2.32
N GLY A 30 -13.65 -14.47 2.71
CA GLY A 30 -13.87 -15.58 1.79
C GLY A 30 -12.61 -16.25 1.22
N LEU A 31 -11.40 -15.78 1.58
CA LEU A 31 -10.13 -16.35 1.11
C LEU A 31 -9.40 -17.21 2.14
N GLY A 32 -9.89 -17.21 3.39
CA GLY A 32 -9.16 -17.74 4.53
C GLY A 32 -8.11 -16.78 5.05
N TRP A 33 -7.96 -16.76 6.35
CA TRP A 33 -7.19 -15.77 7.08
C TRP A 33 -5.69 -16.12 7.13
N GLN A 34 -4.88 -15.49 6.29
CA GLN A 34 -3.44 -15.68 6.22
C GLN A 34 -2.68 -14.64 7.07
N TYR A 35 -3.14 -13.38 7.08
CA TYR A 35 -2.48 -12.29 7.81
C TYR A 35 -2.97 -12.22 9.25
N ARG A 36 -2.67 -13.29 10.02
CA ARG A 36 -2.89 -13.34 11.46
C ARG A 36 -1.94 -12.40 12.19
N ALA A 37 -2.20 -12.12 13.46
CA ALA A 37 -1.41 -11.17 14.25
C ALA A 37 0.09 -11.46 14.23
N GLU A 38 0.50 -12.73 14.28
CA GLU A 38 1.92 -13.11 14.21
C GLU A 38 2.55 -12.73 12.87
N ARG A 39 1.88 -13.00 11.76
CA ARG A 39 2.38 -12.61 10.43
C ARG A 39 2.43 -11.09 10.27
N ILE A 40 1.45 -10.37 10.81
CA ILE A 40 1.48 -8.89 10.83
C ILE A 40 2.64 -8.39 11.67
N ARG A 41 2.96 -9.00 12.82
CA ARG A 41 4.15 -8.62 13.61
C ARG A 41 5.44 -8.82 12.82
N GLN A 42 5.55 -9.90 12.04
CA GLN A 42 6.70 -10.13 11.16
C GLN A 42 6.83 -9.02 10.11
N LEU A 43 5.73 -8.61 9.49
CA LEU A 43 5.74 -7.46 8.56
C LEU A 43 6.17 -6.16 9.25
N LEU A 44 5.66 -5.90 10.45
CA LEU A 44 6.01 -4.70 11.22
C LEU A 44 7.49 -4.68 11.64
N ALA A 45 8.11 -5.84 11.81
CA ALA A 45 9.52 -5.98 12.18
C ALA A 45 10.47 -6.02 10.98
N ASP A 46 9.96 -6.23 9.76
CA ASP A 46 10.78 -6.33 8.55
C ASP A 46 11.23 -4.93 8.11
N PRO A 47 12.56 -4.66 8.02
CA PRO A 47 13.09 -3.37 7.60
C PRO A 47 12.75 -3.01 6.15
N ASN A 48 12.40 -3.99 5.31
CA ASN A 48 11.99 -3.77 3.92
C ASN A 48 10.48 -3.56 3.77
N VAL A 49 9.72 -3.56 4.85
CA VAL A 49 8.27 -3.36 4.85
C VAL A 49 7.92 -2.04 5.51
N VAL A 50 7.19 -1.22 4.79
CA VAL A 50 6.58 0.01 5.32
C VAL A 50 5.14 -0.31 5.66
N THR A 51 4.79 -0.29 6.94
CA THR A 51 3.41 -0.40 7.39
C THR A 51 2.92 0.97 7.80
N LEU A 52 1.91 1.48 7.08
CA LEU A 52 1.32 2.79 7.28
C LEU A 52 -0.05 2.64 7.93
N ILE A 53 -0.31 3.45 8.94
CA ILE A 53 -1.59 3.50 9.64
C ILE A 53 -2.21 4.89 9.48
N ALA A 54 -3.49 4.92 9.14
CA ALA A 54 -4.34 6.09 9.21
C ALA A 54 -5.21 6.00 10.48
N SER A 55 -5.22 7.05 11.29
CA SER A 55 -5.97 7.09 12.55
C SER A 55 -6.80 8.36 12.66
N GLU A 56 -7.99 8.22 13.26
CA GLU A 56 -8.81 9.31 13.74
C GLU A 56 -8.79 9.27 15.28
N GLY A 57 -8.03 10.17 15.88
CA GLY A 57 -7.69 10.05 17.30
C GLY A 57 -6.98 8.72 17.58
N GLU A 58 -7.48 7.94 18.53
CA GLU A 58 -6.95 6.61 18.85
C GLU A 58 -7.49 5.48 17.97
N ARG A 59 -8.47 5.78 17.13
CA ARG A 59 -9.13 4.76 16.30
C ARG A 59 -8.41 4.57 14.97
N THR A 60 -7.97 3.35 14.67
CA THR A 60 -7.44 3.00 13.36
C THR A 60 -8.51 3.09 12.29
N ALA A 61 -8.34 3.97 11.32
CA ALA A 61 -9.25 4.19 10.19
C ALA A 61 -8.87 3.32 8.98
N GLY A 62 -7.58 3.07 8.79
CA GLY A 62 -7.05 2.27 7.70
C GLY A 62 -5.60 1.86 7.95
N PHE A 63 -5.12 0.91 7.16
CA PHE A 63 -3.71 0.53 7.14
C PHE A 63 -3.28 0.05 5.76
N ALA A 64 -1.99 0.07 5.53
CA ALA A 64 -1.37 -0.48 4.33
C ALA A 64 -0.01 -1.11 4.66
N ALA A 65 0.43 -2.08 3.87
CA ALA A 65 1.75 -2.66 3.95
C ALA A 65 2.38 -2.71 2.56
N LEU A 66 3.55 -2.08 2.43
CA LEU A 66 4.33 -1.97 1.20
C LEU A 66 5.70 -2.61 1.42
N THR A 67 6.03 -3.65 0.65
CA THR A 67 7.40 -4.18 0.60
C THR A 67 8.22 -3.36 -0.40
N VAL A 68 9.41 -2.96 -0.01
CA VAL A 68 10.33 -2.16 -0.84
C VAL A 68 11.54 -3.00 -1.19
N GLY A 69 11.75 -3.25 -2.48
CA GLY A 69 12.95 -3.86 -3.03
C GLY A 69 13.82 -2.84 -3.78
N ASP A 70 14.77 -3.31 -4.58
CA ASP A 70 15.71 -2.44 -5.28
C ASP A 70 15.05 -1.67 -6.45
N GLU A 71 14.32 -2.37 -7.32
CA GLU A 71 13.67 -1.80 -8.50
C GLU A 71 12.15 -1.78 -8.40
N ARG A 72 11.58 -2.56 -7.48
CA ARG A 72 10.14 -2.77 -7.34
C ARG A 72 9.71 -2.68 -5.90
N ALA A 73 8.53 -2.08 -5.70
CA ALA A 73 7.79 -2.19 -4.46
C ALA A 73 6.50 -2.98 -4.71
N HIS A 74 6.00 -3.63 -3.68
CA HIS A 74 4.76 -4.39 -3.75
C HIS A 74 3.82 -3.96 -2.64
N LEU A 75 2.67 -3.40 -3.03
CA LEU A 75 1.60 -3.06 -2.11
C LEU A 75 0.83 -4.34 -1.78
N MET A 76 1.16 -4.94 -0.65
CA MET A 76 0.60 -6.22 -0.22
C MET A 76 -0.80 -6.08 0.37
N LEU A 77 -1.02 -5.03 1.15
CA LEU A 77 -2.26 -4.79 1.90
C LEU A 77 -2.62 -3.31 1.84
N LEU A 78 -3.89 -3.02 1.62
CA LEU A 78 -4.50 -1.71 1.84
C LEU A 78 -5.96 -1.92 2.23
N ALA A 79 -6.34 -1.45 3.39
CA ALA A 79 -7.70 -1.51 3.88
C ALA A 79 -8.10 -0.20 4.56
N ILE A 80 -9.30 0.25 4.26
CA ILE A 80 -9.95 1.40 4.92
C ILE A 80 -11.26 0.90 5.52
N ARG A 81 -11.51 1.21 6.79
CA ARG A 81 -12.78 0.88 7.44
C ARG A 81 -13.95 1.49 6.67
N PRO A 82 -15.09 0.79 6.52
CA PRO A 82 -16.25 1.29 5.79
C PRO A 82 -16.68 2.69 6.22
N SER A 83 -16.62 2.99 7.53
CA SER A 83 -16.94 4.31 8.09
C SER A 83 -16.02 5.45 7.61
N HIS A 84 -14.85 5.13 7.06
CA HIS A 84 -13.83 6.09 6.61
C HIS A 84 -13.61 6.05 5.09
N GLN A 85 -14.31 5.18 4.38
CA GLN A 85 -14.25 5.11 2.91
C GLN A 85 -14.89 6.32 2.26
N ARG A 86 -14.53 6.61 1.01
CA ARG A 86 -15.06 7.71 0.18
C ARG A 86 -14.81 9.11 0.76
N ARG A 87 -13.84 9.24 1.66
CA ARG A 87 -13.45 10.51 2.30
C ARG A 87 -12.02 10.93 1.99
N GLY A 88 -11.38 10.28 1.03
CA GLY A 88 -10.01 10.58 0.59
C GLY A 88 -8.91 9.94 1.45
N VAL A 89 -9.24 9.16 2.49
CA VAL A 89 -8.23 8.50 3.35
C VAL A 89 -7.35 7.54 2.52
N GLY A 90 -7.96 6.66 1.73
CA GLY A 90 -7.23 5.72 0.87
C GLY A 90 -6.33 6.43 -0.14
N ARG A 91 -6.82 7.50 -0.77
CA ARG A 91 -6.04 8.33 -1.70
C ARG A 91 -4.83 8.96 -1.02
N ARG A 92 -5.00 9.51 0.18
CA ARG A 92 -3.91 10.11 0.96
C ARG A 92 -2.86 9.07 1.33
N MET A 93 -3.28 7.87 1.74
CA MET A 93 -2.39 6.77 2.06
C MET A 93 -1.63 6.27 0.81
N ALA A 94 -2.33 6.05 -0.30
CA ALA A 94 -1.71 5.62 -1.56
C ALA A 94 -0.66 6.61 -2.04
N ARG A 95 -0.96 7.91 -2.01
CA ARG A 95 0.00 8.96 -2.37
C ARG A 95 1.24 8.91 -1.48
N TRP A 96 1.06 8.82 -0.17
CA TRP A 96 2.17 8.75 0.78
C TRP A 96 3.08 7.54 0.51
N LEU A 97 2.49 6.38 0.19
CA LEU A 97 3.24 5.17 -0.16
C LEU A 97 3.98 5.30 -1.49
N LEU A 98 3.36 5.90 -2.51
CA LEU A 98 4.02 6.16 -3.79
C LEU A 98 5.18 7.15 -3.64
N ASP A 99 5.02 8.20 -2.86
CA ASP A 99 6.10 9.16 -2.56
C ASP A 99 7.24 8.49 -1.80
N THR A 100 6.93 7.61 -0.85
CA THR A 100 7.91 6.81 -0.12
C THR A 100 8.68 5.86 -1.05
N ALA A 101 7.98 5.16 -1.94
CA ALA A 101 8.59 4.29 -2.93
C ALA A 101 9.49 5.07 -3.90
N ALA A 102 9.05 6.25 -4.34
CA ALA A 102 9.86 7.14 -5.19
C ALA A 102 11.14 7.59 -4.48
N THR A 103 11.04 7.99 -3.21
CA THR A 103 12.18 8.39 -2.38
C THR A 103 13.16 7.22 -2.16
N ALA A 104 12.66 6.00 -2.03
CA ALA A 104 13.49 4.79 -1.96
C ALA A 104 14.18 4.44 -3.29
N GLY A 105 13.82 5.11 -4.39
CA GLY A 105 14.45 4.94 -5.70
C GLY A 105 13.90 3.77 -6.53
N VAL A 106 12.80 3.12 -6.11
CA VAL A 106 12.21 2.03 -6.91
C VAL A 106 11.59 2.57 -8.20
N ALA A 107 11.57 1.74 -9.23
CA ALA A 107 11.03 2.12 -10.53
C ALA A 107 9.52 1.93 -10.61
N THR A 108 8.99 0.90 -9.98
CA THR A 108 7.59 0.50 -10.12
C THR A 108 6.99 0.03 -8.79
N VAL A 109 5.69 0.26 -8.64
CA VAL A 109 4.88 -0.29 -7.54
C VAL A 109 3.84 -1.23 -8.13
N HIS A 110 3.78 -2.45 -7.61
CA HIS A 110 2.87 -3.50 -8.05
C HIS A 110 1.86 -3.85 -6.97
N LEU A 111 0.71 -4.33 -7.38
CA LEU A 111 -0.29 -4.92 -6.49
C LEU A 111 -1.12 -5.98 -7.23
N GLU A 112 -1.77 -6.85 -6.49
CA GLU A 112 -2.80 -7.74 -6.97
C GLU A 112 -4.11 -7.45 -6.24
N LEU A 113 -5.21 -7.54 -6.97
CA LEU A 113 -6.55 -7.43 -6.41
C LEU A 113 -7.48 -8.50 -7.02
N ARG A 114 -8.56 -8.83 -6.29
CA ARG A 114 -9.58 -9.74 -6.80
C ARG A 114 -10.28 -9.11 -8.00
N ALA A 115 -10.37 -9.84 -9.11
CA ALA A 115 -11.00 -9.33 -10.35
C ALA A 115 -12.45 -8.85 -10.14
N ARG A 116 -13.16 -9.46 -9.18
CA ARG A 116 -14.53 -9.05 -8.81
C ARG A 116 -14.60 -7.77 -7.98
N ASN A 117 -13.49 -7.33 -7.39
CA ASN A 117 -13.46 -6.10 -6.57
C ASN A 117 -13.34 -4.85 -7.45
N ARG A 118 -14.46 -4.49 -8.08
CA ARG A 118 -14.53 -3.34 -8.98
C ARG A 118 -14.25 -2.01 -8.29
N THR A 119 -14.61 -1.89 -7.02
CA THR A 119 -14.35 -0.69 -6.22
C THR A 119 -12.85 -0.46 -6.06
N ALA A 120 -12.09 -1.49 -5.68
CA ALA A 120 -10.63 -1.40 -5.59
C ALA A 120 -10.00 -1.15 -6.96
N TYR A 121 -10.46 -1.83 -8.01
CA TYR A 121 -9.97 -1.61 -9.37
C TYR A 121 -10.10 -0.14 -9.79
N SER A 122 -11.30 0.43 -9.64
CA SER A 122 -11.55 1.84 -9.97
C SER A 122 -10.72 2.79 -9.11
N PHE A 123 -10.55 2.48 -7.81
CA PHE A 123 -9.70 3.25 -6.91
C PHE A 123 -8.26 3.30 -7.41
N TYR A 124 -7.65 2.16 -7.70
CA TYR A 124 -6.26 2.11 -8.17
C TYR A 124 -6.07 2.74 -9.54
N ARG A 125 -7.04 2.56 -10.45
CA ARG A 125 -7.05 3.27 -11.74
C ARG A 125 -7.03 4.79 -11.55
N ALA A 126 -7.83 5.30 -10.63
CA ALA A 126 -7.89 6.73 -10.32
C ALA A 126 -6.58 7.25 -9.69
N GLN A 127 -5.80 6.38 -9.02
CA GLN A 127 -4.47 6.72 -8.52
C GLN A 127 -3.37 6.68 -9.60
N GLY A 128 -3.66 6.17 -10.78
CA GLY A 128 -2.70 6.08 -11.88
C GLY A 128 -2.10 4.68 -12.12
N PHE A 129 -2.57 3.65 -11.41
CA PHE A 129 -2.20 2.28 -11.70
C PHE A 129 -2.84 1.80 -13.00
N VAL A 130 -2.13 0.97 -13.75
CA VAL A 130 -2.61 0.31 -14.96
C VAL A 130 -2.64 -1.19 -14.77
N GLU A 131 -3.64 -1.84 -15.38
CA GLU A 131 -3.71 -3.30 -15.42
C GLU A 131 -2.59 -3.85 -16.33
N THR A 132 -1.86 -4.86 -15.85
CA THR A 132 -0.78 -5.49 -16.60
C THR A 132 -1.05 -6.94 -16.90
N LEU A 133 -1.76 -7.66 -16.03
CA LEU A 133 -1.95 -9.09 -16.15
C LEU A 133 -3.19 -9.56 -15.39
N ARG A 134 -3.85 -10.59 -15.92
CA ARG A 134 -4.87 -11.37 -15.19
C ARG A 134 -4.32 -12.76 -14.89
N LEU A 135 -4.47 -13.19 -13.64
CA LEU A 135 -3.97 -14.44 -13.11
C LEU A 135 -5.16 -15.29 -12.67
N GLU A 136 -5.57 -16.22 -13.53
CA GLU A 136 -6.66 -17.14 -13.21
C GLU A 136 -6.27 -18.07 -12.06
N GLY A 137 -7.22 -18.32 -11.15
CA GLY A 137 -7.00 -19.21 -10.01
C GLY A 137 -5.97 -18.73 -8.98
N TYR A 138 -5.55 -17.47 -9.03
CA TYR A 138 -4.53 -16.91 -8.14
C TYR A 138 -4.90 -17.04 -6.65
N TYR A 139 -6.15 -16.74 -6.32
CA TYR A 139 -6.67 -16.88 -4.97
C TYR A 139 -7.25 -18.30 -4.78
N ARG A 140 -6.50 -19.18 -4.13
CA ARG A 140 -6.89 -20.55 -3.79
C ARG A 140 -7.36 -21.42 -4.98
N GLY A 141 -6.80 -21.16 -6.16
CA GLY A 141 -7.18 -21.89 -7.37
C GLY A 141 -8.61 -21.58 -7.89
N ARG A 142 -9.28 -20.56 -7.36
CA ARG A 142 -10.69 -20.28 -7.65
C ARG A 142 -10.95 -18.89 -8.21
N GLU A 143 -10.33 -17.87 -7.65
CA GLU A 143 -10.58 -16.48 -8.05
C GLU A 143 -9.42 -15.92 -8.87
N THR A 144 -9.78 -15.16 -9.92
CA THR A 144 -8.84 -14.43 -10.73
C THR A 144 -8.34 -13.19 -10.00
N ALA A 145 -7.02 -12.97 -10.02
CA ALA A 145 -6.41 -11.71 -9.65
C ALA A 145 -6.15 -10.83 -10.87
N ILE A 146 -6.26 -9.54 -10.67
CA ILE A 146 -5.75 -8.52 -11.57
C ILE A 146 -4.46 -7.98 -10.96
N ARG A 147 -3.37 -8.04 -11.71
CA ARG A 147 -2.13 -7.34 -11.36
C ARG A 147 -2.16 -5.95 -11.94
N MET A 148 -1.82 -4.98 -11.12
CA MET A 148 -1.70 -3.59 -11.53
C MET A 148 -0.31 -3.05 -11.20
N MET A 149 0.12 -2.03 -11.93
CA MET A 149 1.42 -1.40 -11.79
C MET A 149 1.30 0.11 -11.87
N TYR A 150 2.07 0.79 -11.04
CA TYR A 150 2.36 2.22 -11.14
C TYR A 150 3.82 2.42 -11.50
N MET A 151 4.11 3.19 -12.55
CA MET A 151 5.47 3.49 -12.98
C MET A 151 5.92 4.82 -12.37
N LEU A 152 6.96 4.76 -11.54
CA LEU A 152 7.59 5.93 -10.91
C LEU A 152 8.70 6.52 -11.77
N ARG A 153 9.49 5.62 -12.39
CA ARG A 153 10.55 5.94 -13.38
C ARG A 153 10.74 4.78 -14.33
N THR A 154 11.40 5.01 -15.44
CA THR A 154 11.77 3.91 -16.37
C THR A 154 12.75 2.95 -15.66
N PRO A 155 12.46 1.64 -15.58
CA PRO A 155 13.37 0.66 -14.99
C PRO A 155 14.74 0.69 -15.69
N GLY A 156 15.81 0.58 -14.92
CA GLY A 156 17.19 0.62 -15.42
C GLY A 156 17.71 2.03 -15.77
N ALA A 157 16.90 3.05 -15.73
CA ALA A 157 17.38 4.43 -15.80
C ALA A 157 18.14 4.76 -14.52
N VAL A 158 19.39 5.16 -14.63
CA VAL A 158 20.16 5.67 -13.49
C VAL A 158 19.46 6.94 -13.02
N ALA A 159 19.11 6.98 -11.74
CA ALA A 159 18.63 8.22 -11.14
C ALA A 159 19.71 9.28 -11.37
N PRO A 160 19.36 10.51 -11.84
CA PRO A 160 20.35 11.56 -12.00
C PRO A 160 21.09 11.73 -10.66
N ALA A 161 22.43 11.63 -10.70
CA ALA A 161 23.24 11.83 -9.53
C ALA A 161 22.84 13.18 -8.90
N TRP A 162 22.59 13.16 -7.60
CA TRP A 162 22.31 14.39 -6.88
C TRP A 162 23.50 15.35 -7.07
N VAL A 163 23.24 16.47 -7.74
CA VAL A 163 24.23 17.53 -7.93
C VAL A 163 23.94 18.57 -6.85
N PRO A 164 24.88 18.82 -5.91
CA PRO A 164 24.69 19.88 -4.94
C PRO A 164 24.57 21.22 -5.66
N PRO A 165 23.69 22.11 -5.17
CA PRO A 165 23.59 23.46 -5.74
C PRO A 165 24.96 24.12 -5.69
N ALA A 166 25.35 24.78 -6.80
CA ALA A 166 26.61 25.51 -6.85
C ALA A 166 26.63 26.54 -5.70
N ARG A 167 27.67 26.47 -4.86
CA ARG A 167 27.88 27.47 -3.83
C ARG A 167 28.10 28.81 -4.54
N GLY A 168 27.12 29.70 -4.40
CA GLY A 168 27.30 31.10 -4.85
C GLY A 168 28.53 31.67 -4.18
N LEU A 169 29.51 32.06 -4.99
CA LEU A 169 30.62 32.88 -4.55
C LEU A 169 30.03 34.27 -4.25
N HIS A 170 29.97 34.62 -2.99
CA HIS A 170 29.84 35.99 -2.52
C HIS A 170 31.19 36.50 -2.11
#